data_2bb0beb94384c20fe0297b7eafc19437
#
_entry.id   2bb0beb94384c20fe0297b7eafc19437
#
_cell.length_a   1.000
_cell.length_b   1.000
_cell.length_c   1.000
_cell.angle_alpha   90.00
_cell.angle_beta   90.00
_cell.angle_gamma   90.00
#
_symmetry.space_group_name_H-M   'P 1'
#
loop_
_entity.id
_entity.type
_entity.pdbx_description
1 polymer ?
#
loop_
_entity_poly.entity_id
_entity_poly.type
_entity_poly.pdbx_seq_one_letter_code
_entity_poly.pdbx_strand_id
1 'polypeptide(L)' 'MPKWNSCKRRNFIKKLKAIGFTAPEPGGRHFYMRYGSYTFTVPSNQEYSVPQVRTLVKEIEEGI' A
#
# COMPACT_ATOMS: atom_id res chain seq x y z
N MET A 1 5.21 18.34 -2.42
CA MET A 1 4.19 17.33 -2.58
C MET A 1 4.83 16.02 -3.07
N PRO A 2 4.62 14.94 -2.36
CA PRO A 2 5.24 13.70 -2.78
C PRO A 2 4.66 13.21 -4.10
N LYS A 3 5.53 12.79 -4.98
CA LYS A 3 5.13 12.19 -6.23
C LYS A 3 5.07 10.68 -6.04
N TRP A 4 3.96 10.08 -6.44
CA TRP A 4 3.82 8.66 -6.45
C TRP A 4 4.35 8.12 -7.79
N ASN A 5 5.61 7.76 -7.80
CA ASN A 5 6.25 7.14 -8.95
C ASN A 5 6.19 5.63 -8.81
N SER A 6 6.59 4.93 -9.88
CA SER A 6 6.77 3.48 -9.76
C SER A 6 7.75 3.21 -8.61
N CYS A 7 7.45 2.20 -7.81
CA CYS A 7 8.30 1.89 -6.67
C CYS A 7 8.22 0.40 -6.35
N LYS A 8 9.21 -0.06 -5.62
CA LYS A 8 9.22 -1.44 -5.15
C LYS A 8 8.23 -1.59 -4.02
N ARG A 9 7.66 -2.81 -3.91
CA ARG A 9 6.71 -3.10 -2.84
C ARG A 9 7.23 -2.69 -1.47
N ARG A 10 8.50 -2.96 -1.19
CA ARG A 10 9.12 -2.61 0.08
C ARG A 10 9.02 -1.11 0.36
N ASN A 11 9.29 -0.30 -0.64
CA ASN A 11 9.23 1.15 -0.49
C ASN A 11 7.79 1.64 -0.32
N PHE A 12 6.86 1.03 -1.03
CA PHE A 12 5.45 1.37 -0.91
C PHE A 12 4.94 1.06 0.50
N ILE A 13 5.29 -0.11 1.02
CA ILE A 13 4.92 -0.51 2.39
C ILE A 13 5.49 0.49 3.40
N LYS A 14 6.74 0.90 3.20
CA LYS A 14 7.38 1.86 4.09
C LYS A 14 6.62 3.19 4.11
N LYS A 15 6.14 3.64 2.96
CA LYS A 15 5.34 4.86 2.88
C LYS A 15 4.00 4.71 3.59
N LEU A 16 3.36 3.56 3.46
CA LEU A 16 2.10 3.30 4.16
C LEU A 16 2.30 3.30 5.66
N LYS A 17 3.37 2.71 6.15
CA LYS A 17 3.67 2.72 7.59
C LYS A 17 3.89 4.14 8.09
N ALA A 18 4.50 4.99 7.28
CA ALA A 18 4.69 6.39 7.64
C ALA A 18 3.37 7.16 7.75
N ILE A 19 2.35 6.74 6.99
CA ILE A 19 1.01 7.33 7.07
C ILE A 19 0.30 6.89 8.35
N GLY A 20 0.59 5.68 8.84
CA GLY A 20 -0.03 5.17 10.05
C GLY A 20 -0.55 3.74 9.92
N PHE A 21 -0.26 3.08 8.82
CA PHE A 21 -0.65 1.69 8.65
C PHE A 21 0.19 0.77 9.53
N THR A 22 -0.38 -0.36 9.94
CA THR A 22 0.35 -1.38 10.67
C THR A 22 1.30 -2.11 9.75
N ALA A 23 2.21 -2.90 10.33
CA ALA A 23 3.11 -3.72 9.54
C ALA A 23 2.31 -4.75 8.72
N PRO A 24 2.82 -5.17 7.55
CA PRO A 24 2.11 -6.15 6.72
C PRO A 24 1.92 -7.46 7.47
N GLU A 25 0.71 -8.01 7.39
CA GLU A 25 0.36 -9.30 7.98
C GLU A 25 0.11 -10.32 6.88
N PRO A 26 0.61 -11.56 7.01
CA PRO A 26 0.36 -12.59 6.00
C PRO A 26 -1.12 -12.99 6.04
N GLY A 27 -1.70 -13.14 4.87
CA GLY A 27 -3.08 -13.55 4.74
C GLY A 27 -3.29 -14.34 3.46
N GLY A 28 -2.74 -15.55 3.39
CA GLY A 28 -2.80 -16.35 2.19
C GLY A 28 -1.78 -15.88 1.16
N ARG A 29 -2.23 -15.49 -0.03
CA ARG A 29 -1.35 -15.09 -1.13
C ARG A 29 -0.92 -13.63 -1.06
N HIS A 30 -1.59 -12.82 -0.24
CA HIS A 30 -1.33 -11.40 -0.16
C HIS A 30 -1.03 -11.00 1.27
N PHE A 31 -0.44 -9.82 1.41
CA PHE A 31 -0.25 -9.22 2.71
C PHE A 31 -1.35 -8.18 2.93
N TYR A 32 -1.70 -7.97 4.19
CA TYR A 32 -2.69 -6.98 4.57
C TYR A 32 -2.07 -5.96 5.51
N MET A 33 -2.42 -4.70 5.33
CA MET A 33 -2.03 -3.62 6.24
C MET A 33 -3.29 -2.93 6.72
N ARG A 34 -3.30 -2.52 7.99
CA ARG A 34 -4.48 -1.92 8.59
C ARG A 34 -4.24 -0.48 9.00
N TYR A 35 -5.26 0.32 8.84
CA TYR A 35 -5.29 1.69 9.32
C TYR A 35 -6.62 1.88 10.04
N GLY A 36 -6.60 1.82 11.38
CA GLY A 36 -7.84 1.81 12.14
C GLY A 36 -8.70 0.62 11.77
N SER A 37 -9.90 0.88 11.29
CA SER A 37 -10.84 -0.16 10.84
C SER A 37 -10.69 -0.51 9.36
N TYR A 38 -9.85 0.22 8.63
CA TYR A 38 -9.65 -0.03 7.21
C TYR A 38 -8.55 -1.06 6.99
N THR A 39 -8.83 -2.05 6.16
CA THR A 39 -7.86 -3.08 5.79
C THR A 39 -7.51 -2.93 4.32
N PHE A 40 -6.24 -2.80 4.03
CA PHE A 40 -5.75 -2.65 2.67
C PHE A 40 -4.98 -3.90 2.26
N THR A 41 -5.33 -4.46 1.10
CA THR A 41 -4.64 -5.62 0.56
C THR A 41 -3.45 -5.17 -0.26
N VAL A 42 -2.25 -5.58 0.14
CA VAL A 42 -1.02 -5.23 -0.56
C VAL A 42 -0.80 -6.22 -1.69
N PRO A 43 -0.76 -5.77 -2.96
CA PRO A 43 -0.48 -6.68 -4.07
C PRO A 43 0.89 -7.34 -3.93
N SER A 44 1.00 -8.57 -4.41
CA SER A 44 2.21 -9.37 -4.25
C SER A 44 3.30 -9.05 -5.28
N ASN A 45 3.08 -8.07 -6.15
CA ASN A 45 4.09 -7.65 -7.13
C ASN A 45 5.33 -7.13 -6.42
N GLN A 46 6.49 -7.40 -7.00
CA GLN A 46 7.75 -6.88 -6.45
C GLN A 46 7.90 -5.39 -6.73
N GLU A 47 7.36 -4.92 -7.83
CA GLU A 47 7.37 -3.52 -8.21
C GLU A 47 5.99 -3.11 -8.68
N TYR A 48 5.64 -1.86 -8.43
CA TYR A 48 4.37 -1.28 -8.87
C TYR A 48 4.64 -0.20 -9.90
N SER A 49 3.94 -0.28 -11.04
CA SER A 49 4.01 0.76 -12.06
C SER A 49 3.32 2.04 -11.57
N VAL A 50 3.57 3.15 -12.25
CA VAL A 50 2.93 4.42 -11.90
C VAL A 50 1.41 4.31 -11.90
N PRO A 51 0.75 3.75 -12.95
CA PRO A 51 -0.70 3.60 -12.92
C PRO A 51 -1.19 2.74 -11.76
N GLN A 52 -0.46 1.68 -11.44
CA GLN A 52 -0.83 0.81 -10.33
C GLN A 52 -0.73 1.54 -9.00
N VAL A 53 0.35 2.30 -8.79
CA VAL A 53 0.53 3.08 -7.57
C VAL A 53 -0.59 4.10 -7.41
N ARG A 54 -0.97 4.77 -8.50
CA ARG A 54 -2.06 5.74 -8.45
C ARG A 54 -3.38 5.09 -8.04
N THR A 55 -3.66 3.92 -8.59
CA THR A 55 -4.88 3.18 -8.24
C THR A 55 -4.87 2.79 -6.77
N LEU A 56 -3.74 2.29 -6.27
CA LEU A 56 -3.62 1.88 -4.88
C LEU A 56 -3.76 3.06 -3.92
N VAL A 57 -3.13 4.18 -4.25
CA VAL A 57 -3.22 5.38 -3.43
C VAL A 57 -4.66 5.90 -3.39
N LYS A 58 -5.34 5.86 -4.53
CA LYS A 58 -6.74 6.29 -4.59
C LYS A 58 -7.63 5.42 -3.72
N GLU A 59 -7.43 4.11 -3.73
CA GLU A 59 -8.18 3.21 -2.87
C GLU A 59 -7.97 3.54 -1.39
N ILE A 60 -6.73 3.83 -1.01
CA ILE A 60 -6.39 4.18 0.36
C ILE A 60 -7.08 5.49 0.75
N GLU A 61 -7.03 6.49 -0.11
CA GLU A 61 -7.66 7.77 0.16
C GLU A 61 -9.18 7.65 0.32
N GLU A 62 -9.81 6.77 -0.44
CA GLU A 62 -11.24 6.53 -0.34
C GLU A 62 -11.59 5.71 0.90
N GLY A 63 -10.66 4.86 1.36
CA GLY A 63 -10.89 4.00 2.52
C GLY A 63 -10.67 4.68 3.86
N ILE A 64 -9.92 5.76 3.85
CA ILE A 64 -9.62 6.51 5.07
C ILE A 64 -10.03 7.97 4.90
#